data_adcac28b1206cf6b6aa4539c2dc89df6
#
_entry.id   adcac28b1206cf6b6aa4539c2dc89df6
#
_cell.length_a   1.000
_cell.length_b   1.000
_cell.length_c   1.000
_cell.angle_alpha   90.00
_cell.angle_beta   90.00
_cell.angle_gamma   90.00
#
_symmetry.space_group_name_H-M   'P 1'
#
loop_
_entity.id
_entity.type
_entity.pdbx_description
1 polymer ?
#
loop_
_entity_poly.entity_id
_entity_poly.type
_entity_poly.pdbx_seq_one_letter_code
_entity_poly.pdbx_strand_id
1 'polypeptide(L)'
;MRVARPPGLRPAVARRPPCSLRGVGAPEPLDPFEEFVELWGKLLSEADGPRTTLVVEGERDRQAIRRLGWGGPVVVVHRGRPISATASGLVASRGKVIVLTDWDTEGGRLARRLRDFLEAEDVRLDLDLRRRLARILRGELTHVEGLFGWARRQAERRGETLDRLLDRADDRLTG
;
A
#
# COMPACT_ATOMS: atom_id res chain seq x y z
N MET A 1 7.63 84.12 21.15
CA MET A 1 7.30 82.68 21.29
C MET A 1 6.69 82.23 19.95
N ARG A 2 7.46 81.51 19.16
CA ARG A 2 6.99 80.89 17.89
C ARG A 2 6.74 79.40 18.14
N VAL A 3 5.50 79.02 17.97
CA VAL A 3 5.09 77.64 18.08
C VAL A 3 5.34 76.91 16.72
N ALA A 4 6.17 75.87 16.71
CA ALA A 4 6.49 75.10 15.52
C ALA A 4 5.34 74.16 15.19
N ARG A 5 4.95 74.04 13.91
CA ARG A 5 4.01 73.08 13.35
C ARG A 5 4.71 71.71 13.15
N PRO A 6 4.04 70.58 13.43
CA PRO A 6 4.61 69.33 13.15
C PRO A 6 4.55 68.95 11.65
N PRO A 7 5.48 68.13 11.13
CA PRO A 7 5.54 67.76 9.70
C PRO A 7 4.44 66.75 9.32
N GLY A 8 3.95 66.96 8.08
CA GLY A 8 2.79 66.31 7.52
C GLY A 8 2.89 64.76 7.41
N LEU A 9 1.78 64.13 7.71
CA LEU A 9 1.53 62.71 7.41
C LEU A 9 1.53 62.50 5.88
N ARG A 10 2.37 61.62 5.42
CA ARG A 10 2.31 61.06 4.05
C ARG A 10 1.11 60.10 3.93
N PRO A 11 0.36 60.15 2.82
CA PRO A 11 -0.74 59.21 2.63
C PRO A 11 -0.21 57.78 2.48
N ALA A 12 -0.84 56.84 3.19
CA ALA A 12 -0.55 55.43 3.12
C ALA A 12 -0.85 54.90 1.70
N VAL A 13 0.18 54.41 1.03
CA VAL A 13 0.06 53.68 -0.23
C VAL A 13 -0.69 52.40 0.07
N ALA A 14 -1.92 52.31 -0.43
CA ALA A 14 -2.72 51.07 -0.36
C ALA A 14 -1.96 49.92 -1.04
N ARG A 15 -1.44 48.99 -0.25
CA ARG A 15 -0.87 47.78 -0.76
C ARG A 15 -2.00 46.94 -1.38
N ARG A 16 -1.92 46.70 -2.70
CA ARG A 16 -2.76 45.75 -3.39
C ARG A 16 -2.56 44.36 -2.70
N PRO A 17 -3.64 43.63 -2.40
CA PRO A 17 -3.50 42.27 -1.90
C PRO A 17 -2.79 41.41 -2.96
N PRO A 18 -1.93 40.47 -2.55
CA PRO A 18 -1.29 39.58 -3.49
C PRO A 18 -2.35 38.76 -4.23
N CYS A 19 -2.19 38.69 -5.53
CA CYS A 19 -2.99 37.87 -6.44
C CYS A 19 -3.11 36.48 -5.83
N SER A 20 -4.32 36.05 -5.50
CA SER A 20 -4.62 34.69 -5.03
C SER A 20 -4.25 33.74 -6.17
N LEU A 21 -3.09 33.16 -6.09
CA LEU A 21 -2.80 31.92 -6.80
C LEU A 21 -3.87 30.92 -6.33
N ARG A 22 -4.87 30.68 -7.15
CA ARG A 22 -5.78 29.55 -6.97
C ARG A 22 -4.89 28.31 -6.90
N GLY A 23 -4.74 27.79 -5.70
CA GLY A 23 -4.03 26.56 -5.47
C GLY A 23 -4.63 25.51 -6.38
N VAL A 24 -3.79 24.88 -7.17
CA VAL A 24 -4.10 23.58 -7.76
C VAL A 24 -4.45 22.72 -6.55
N GLY A 25 -5.73 22.41 -6.37
CA GLY A 25 -6.20 21.63 -5.24
C GLY A 25 -5.38 20.34 -5.18
N ALA A 26 -4.86 20.03 -4.01
CA ALA A 26 -4.28 18.70 -3.80
C ALA A 26 -5.33 17.69 -4.26
N PRO A 27 -4.94 16.64 -5.00
CA PRO A 27 -5.89 15.62 -5.43
C PRO A 27 -6.63 15.10 -4.20
N GLU A 28 -7.96 15.03 -4.29
CA GLU A 28 -8.76 14.46 -3.21
C GLU A 28 -8.24 13.05 -2.88
N PRO A 29 -8.18 12.68 -1.59
CA PRO A 29 -7.76 11.33 -1.23
C PRO A 29 -8.70 10.33 -1.88
N LEU A 30 -8.15 9.32 -2.53
CA LEU A 30 -8.90 8.22 -3.14
C LEU A 30 -9.77 7.55 -2.07
N ASP A 31 -10.95 7.08 -2.48
CA ASP A 31 -11.74 6.14 -1.70
C ASP A 31 -10.88 4.92 -1.32
N PRO A 32 -10.97 4.40 -0.08
CA PRO A 32 -10.14 3.27 0.35
C PRO A 32 -10.20 2.05 -0.58
N PHE A 33 -11.34 1.80 -1.20
CA PHE A 33 -11.46 0.70 -2.15
C PHE A 33 -10.81 1.00 -3.50
N GLU A 34 -10.88 2.23 -3.98
CA GLU A 34 -10.17 2.67 -5.18
C GLU A 34 -8.65 2.58 -4.97
N GLU A 35 -8.17 3.05 -3.80
CA GLU A 35 -6.75 2.90 -3.43
C GLU A 35 -6.34 1.42 -3.38
N PHE A 36 -7.21 0.54 -2.88
CA PHE A 36 -6.97 -0.91 -2.90
C PHE A 36 -6.85 -1.45 -4.32
N VAL A 37 -7.78 -1.10 -5.22
CA VAL A 37 -7.80 -1.57 -6.61
C VAL A 37 -6.53 -1.15 -7.35
N GLU A 38 -6.11 0.11 -7.21
CA GLU A 38 -4.85 0.60 -7.80
C GLU A 38 -3.62 -0.11 -7.24
N LEU A 39 -3.56 -0.25 -5.91
CA LEU A 39 -2.45 -0.92 -5.24
C LEU A 39 -2.35 -2.39 -5.63
N TRP A 40 -3.50 -3.06 -5.70
CA TRP A 40 -3.56 -4.49 -6.04
C TRP A 40 -3.29 -4.74 -7.51
N GLY A 41 -3.85 -3.92 -8.43
CA GLY A 41 -3.56 -3.97 -9.85
C GLY A 41 -2.05 -3.83 -10.11
N LYS A 42 -1.40 -2.85 -9.46
CA LYS A 42 0.06 -2.71 -9.53
C LYS A 42 0.80 -3.96 -9.04
N LEU A 43 0.30 -4.61 -7.99
CA LEU A 43 0.90 -5.87 -7.53
C LEU A 43 0.74 -6.98 -8.57
N LEU A 44 -0.42 -7.07 -9.22
CA LEU A 44 -0.68 -8.10 -10.25
C LEU A 44 0.24 -7.93 -11.45
N SER A 45 0.50 -6.70 -11.90
CA SER A 45 1.46 -6.46 -12.99
C SER A 45 2.91 -6.83 -12.62
N GLU A 46 3.26 -6.86 -11.33
CA GLU A 46 4.54 -7.38 -10.86
C GLU A 46 4.61 -8.92 -10.84
N ALA A 47 3.47 -9.62 -10.89
CA ALA A 47 3.44 -11.09 -10.88
C ALA A 47 4.03 -11.71 -12.15
N ASP A 48 3.88 -11.04 -13.28
CA ASP A 48 4.41 -11.44 -14.58
C ASP A 48 5.90 -11.07 -14.75
N GLY A 49 6.43 -10.30 -13.81
CA GLY A 49 7.84 -9.93 -13.76
C GLY A 49 8.73 -11.02 -13.18
N PRO A 50 10.07 -10.93 -13.41
CA PRO A 50 10.99 -11.94 -12.94
C PRO A 50 11.05 -11.99 -11.41
N ARG A 51 10.51 -13.07 -10.82
CA ARG A 51 10.83 -13.54 -9.48
C ARG A 51 10.31 -12.70 -8.31
N THR A 52 9.06 -12.27 -8.36
CA THR A 52 8.42 -11.74 -7.15
C THR A 52 7.72 -12.87 -6.40
N THR A 53 8.02 -13.01 -5.11
CA THR A 53 7.42 -14.02 -4.23
C THR A 53 6.62 -13.35 -3.13
N LEU A 54 5.34 -13.70 -2.99
CA LEU A 54 4.55 -13.31 -1.82
C LEU A 54 4.79 -14.30 -0.66
N VAL A 55 4.93 -13.75 0.54
CA VAL A 55 5.02 -14.55 1.78
C VAL A 55 3.81 -14.25 2.64
N VAL A 56 3.06 -15.28 3.00
CA VAL A 56 1.85 -15.22 3.84
C VAL A 56 1.97 -16.18 5.04
N GLU A 57 1.08 -16.02 6.04
CA GLU A 57 1.15 -16.83 7.26
C GLU A 57 0.60 -18.22 7.06
N GLY A 58 -0.53 -18.36 6.38
CA GLY A 58 -1.30 -19.59 6.29
C GLY A 58 -1.81 -19.94 4.91
N GLU A 59 -2.38 -21.12 4.82
CA GLU A 59 -2.97 -21.65 3.59
C GLU A 59 -4.22 -20.88 3.16
N ARG A 60 -5.02 -20.39 4.13
CA ARG A 60 -6.20 -19.57 3.84
C ARG A 60 -5.84 -18.23 3.23
N ASP A 61 -4.74 -17.62 3.68
CA ASP A 61 -4.21 -16.40 3.10
C ASP A 61 -3.79 -16.64 1.65
N ARG A 62 -3.06 -17.73 1.40
CA ARG A 62 -2.67 -18.13 0.04
C ARG A 62 -3.89 -18.27 -0.88
N GLN A 63 -4.95 -18.91 -0.40
CA GLN A 63 -6.19 -19.04 -1.17
C GLN A 63 -6.85 -17.69 -1.45
N ALA A 64 -6.90 -16.78 -0.48
CA ALA A 64 -7.43 -15.44 -0.66
C ALA A 64 -6.63 -14.65 -1.73
N ILE A 65 -5.30 -14.72 -1.66
CA ILE A 65 -4.39 -14.10 -2.62
C ILE A 65 -4.58 -14.66 -4.03
N ARG A 66 -4.72 -15.99 -4.17
CA ARG A 66 -5.01 -16.63 -5.46
C ARG A 66 -6.35 -16.19 -6.04
N ARG A 67 -7.37 -16.06 -5.21
CA ARG A 67 -8.70 -15.57 -5.63
C ARG A 67 -8.70 -14.09 -6.02
N LEU A 68 -7.72 -13.31 -5.56
CA LEU A 68 -7.47 -11.93 -5.98
C LEU A 68 -6.62 -11.83 -7.26
N GLY A 69 -6.37 -12.94 -7.95
CA GLY A 69 -5.71 -12.96 -9.25
C GLY A 69 -4.18 -13.15 -9.21
N TRP A 70 -3.54 -13.26 -8.03
CA TRP A 70 -2.09 -13.42 -7.97
C TRP A 70 -1.65 -14.74 -8.61
N GLY A 71 -0.93 -14.70 -9.73
CA GLY A 71 -0.39 -15.85 -10.46
C GLY A 71 1.01 -16.28 -10.00
N GLY A 72 1.80 -15.38 -9.41
CA GLY A 72 3.19 -15.62 -9.01
C GLY A 72 3.38 -16.59 -7.82
N PRO A 73 4.62 -16.86 -7.42
CA PRO A 73 4.94 -17.71 -6.28
C PRO A 73 4.34 -17.17 -4.97
N VAL A 74 3.82 -18.10 -4.13
CA VAL A 74 3.38 -17.79 -2.76
C VAL A 74 4.01 -18.80 -1.81
N VAL A 75 4.74 -18.29 -0.82
CA VAL A 75 5.34 -19.07 0.25
C VAL A 75 4.52 -18.89 1.53
N VAL A 76 4.15 -20.00 2.14
CA VAL A 76 3.42 -20.03 3.42
C VAL A 76 4.41 -20.29 4.55
N VAL A 77 4.36 -19.44 5.58
CA VAL A 77 5.17 -19.61 6.79
C VAL A 77 4.44 -20.54 7.74
N HIS A 78 4.68 -21.84 7.62
CA HIS A 78 4.01 -22.81 8.47
C HIS A 78 4.38 -22.65 9.95
N ARG A 79 3.38 -22.61 10.82
CA ARG A 79 3.58 -22.76 12.27
C ARG A 79 4.26 -24.12 12.53
N GLY A 80 5.36 -24.08 13.29
CA GLY A 80 6.16 -25.29 13.62
C GLY A 80 7.40 -25.53 12.77
N ARG A 81 7.63 -24.74 11.70
CA ARG A 81 8.94 -24.69 11.03
C ARG A 81 9.73 -23.46 11.47
N PRO A 82 11.05 -23.58 11.64
CA PRO A 82 11.90 -22.41 11.91
C PRO A 82 11.77 -21.38 10.77
N ILE A 83 11.64 -20.11 11.12
CA ILE A 83 11.59 -19.00 10.13
C ILE A 83 12.85 -19.00 9.26
N SER A 84 14.00 -19.38 9.83
CA SER A 84 15.27 -19.53 9.11
C SER A 84 15.16 -20.47 7.91
N ALA A 85 14.44 -21.60 8.04
CA ALA A 85 14.25 -22.53 6.92
C ALA A 85 13.42 -21.93 5.78
N THR A 86 12.40 -21.12 6.10
CA THR A 86 11.63 -20.36 5.11
C THR A 86 12.49 -19.28 4.46
N ALA A 87 13.25 -18.54 5.26
CA ALA A 87 14.15 -17.49 4.78
C ALA A 87 15.22 -18.04 3.84
N SER A 88 15.86 -19.18 4.15
CA SER A 88 16.85 -19.81 3.27
C SER A 88 16.28 -20.16 1.89
N GLY A 89 15.03 -20.65 1.83
CA GLY A 89 14.35 -20.92 0.55
C GLY A 89 14.09 -19.62 -0.26
N LEU A 90 13.74 -18.53 0.41
CA LEU A 90 13.52 -17.22 -0.21
C LEU A 90 14.84 -16.62 -0.72
N VAL A 91 15.93 -16.73 0.02
CA VAL A 91 17.28 -16.33 -0.40
C VAL A 91 17.70 -17.05 -1.68
N ALA A 92 17.46 -18.36 -1.75
CA ALA A 92 17.78 -19.16 -2.92
C ALA A 92 17.04 -18.71 -4.19
N SER A 93 15.85 -18.13 -4.05
CA SER A 93 15.05 -17.61 -5.18
C SER A 93 15.64 -16.40 -5.87
N ARG A 94 16.51 -15.64 -5.19
CA ARG A 94 17.16 -14.40 -5.66
C ARG A 94 16.17 -13.37 -6.25
N GLY A 95 14.94 -13.35 -5.76
CA GLY A 95 13.88 -12.48 -6.23
C GLY A 95 13.50 -11.38 -5.24
N LYS A 96 12.52 -10.55 -5.63
CA LYS A 96 11.84 -9.64 -4.72
C LYS A 96 10.91 -10.46 -3.79
N VAL A 97 10.98 -10.21 -2.50
CA VAL A 97 10.10 -10.83 -1.51
C VAL A 97 9.15 -9.79 -0.97
N ILE A 98 7.85 -10.02 -1.13
CA ILE A 98 6.80 -9.18 -0.55
C ILE A 98 6.21 -9.93 0.64
N VAL A 99 6.31 -9.35 1.84
CA VAL A 99 5.75 -9.95 3.06
C VAL A 99 4.36 -9.41 3.31
N LEU A 100 3.37 -10.29 3.24
CA LEU A 100 1.97 -10.00 3.49
C LEU A 100 1.44 -10.90 4.62
N THR A 101 1.84 -10.57 5.84
CA THR A 101 1.33 -11.18 7.07
C THR A 101 0.15 -10.39 7.62
N ASP A 102 -0.62 -10.98 8.51
CA ASP A 102 -1.78 -10.37 9.17
C ASP A 102 -1.45 -9.02 9.82
N TRP A 103 -2.47 -8.17 9.98
CA TRP A 103 -2.33 -6.83 10.57
C TRP A 103 -2.46 -6.81 12.09
N ASP A 104 -2.49 -7.99 12.70
CA ASP A 104 -2.46 -8.11 14.15
C ASP A 104 -1.03 -8.04 14.74
N THR A 105 -0.94 -8.23 16.05
CA THR A 105 0.35 -8.17 16.78
C THR A 105 1.28 -9.33 16.39
N GLU A 106 0.73 -10.54 16.15
CA GLU A 106 1.52 -11.72 15.77
C GLU A 106 2.08 -11.57 14.37
N GLY A 107 1.25 -11.18 13.39
CA GLY A 107 1.69 -10.91 12.03
C GLY A 107 2.73 -9.80 11.96
N GLY A 108 2.59 -8.77 12.80
CA GLY A 108 3.61 -7.72 12.94
C GLY A 108 4.94 -8.23 13.50
N ARG A 109 4.92 -9.18 14.43
CA ARG A 109 6.15 -9.84 14.95
C ARG A 109 6.78 -10.73 13.90
N LEU A 110 5.96 -11.50 13.18
CA LEU A 110 6.42 -12.38 12.12
C LEU A 110 7.07 -11.58 10.98
N ALA A 111 6.43 -10.49 10.53
CA ALA A 111 6.99 -9.60 9.51
C ALA A 111 8.37 -9.05 9.92
N ARG A 112 8.54 -8.60 11.17
CA ARG A 112 9.83 -8.13 11.68
C ARG A 112 10.89 -9.23 11.66
N ARG A 113 10.56 -10.42 12.15
CA ARG A 113 11.51 -11.56 12.17
C ARG A 113 11.93 -11.97 10.76
N LEU A 114 10.99 -12.03 9.81
CA LEU A 114 11.31 -12.30 8.40
C LEU A 114 12.21 -11.22 7.82
N ARG A 115 11.91 -9.96 8.10
CA ARG A 115 12.76 -8.84 7.68
C ARG A 115 14.18 -9.01 8.17
N ASP A 116 14.36 -9.22 9.48
CA ASP A 116 15.69 -9.30 10.10
C ASP A 116 16.53 -10.44 9.49
N PHE A 117 15.91 -11.59 9.14
CA PHE A 117 16.59 -12.67 8.45
C PHE A 117 16.92 -12.37 6.99
N LEU A 118 16.00 -11.74 6.25
CA LEU A 118 16.15 -11.53 4.81
C LEU A 118 17.09 -10.34 4.51
N GLU A 119 17.07 -9.31 5.35
CA GLU A 119 18.01 -8.17 5.25
C GLU A 119 19.46 -8.63 5.52
N ALA A 120 19.67 -9.57 6.44
CA ALA A 120 21.00 -10.14 6.71
C ALA A 120 21.57 -10.91 5.50
N GLU A 121 20.73 -11.39 4.59
CA GLU A 121 21.09 -12.14 3.40
C GLU A 121 20.98 -11.31 2.11
N ASP A 122 20.88 -9.98 2.21
CA ASP A 122 20.79 -9.02 1.10
C ASP A 122 19.64 -9.33 0.12
N VAL A 123 18.51 -9.82 0.64
CA VAL A 123 17.29 -10.08 -0.14
C VAL A 123 16.49 -8.80 -0.30
N ARG A 124 16.07 -8.50 -1.55
CA ARG A 124 15.18 -7.37 -1.83
C ARG A 124 13.80 -7.57 -1.21
N LEU A 125 13.57 -6.96 -0.06
CA LEU A 125 12.35 -7.09 0.73
C LEU A 125 11.41 -5.90 0.53
N ASP A 126 10.12 -6.19 0.39
CA ASP A 126 9.05 -5.19 0.33
C ASP A 126 8.03 -5.44 1.46
N LEU A 127 7.90 -4.46 2.34
CA LEU A 127 6.90 -4.40 3.41
C LEU A 127 5.87 -3.28 3.16
N ASP A 128 6.01 -2.56 2.03
CA ASP A 128 5.17 -1.39 1.77
C ASP A 128 3.73 -1.79 1.47
N LEU A 129 3.53 -2.86 0.69
CA LEU A 129 2.21 -3.42 0.41
C LEU A 129 1.43 -3.67 1.71
N ARG A 130 2.05 -4.37 2.67
CA ARG A 130 1.43 -4.67 3.97
C ARG A 130 1.04 -3.40 4.72
N ARG A 131 1.93 -2.39 4.74
CA ARG A 131 1.66 -1.11 5.43
C ARG A 131 0.52 -0.34 4.78
N ARG A 132 0.48 -0.27 3.46
CA ARG A 132 -0.57 0.43 2.72
C ARG A 132 -1.92 -0.26 2.90
N LEU A 133 -1.98 -1.58 2.77
CA LEU A 133 -3.20 -2.35 3.04
C LEU A 133 -3.67 -2.18 4.49
N ALA A 134 -2.76 -2.20 5.48
CA ALA A 134 -3.11 -1.93 6.88
C ALA A 134 -3.79 -0.56 7.07
N ARG A 135 -3.38 0.45 6.30
CA ARG A 135 -4.00 1.78 6.33
C ARG A 135 -5.37 1.79 5.66
N ILE A 136 -5.48 1.21 4.47
CA ILE A 136 -6.72 1.13 3.69
C ILE A 136 -7.80 0.36 4.46
N LEU A 137 -7.41 -0.74 5.09
CA LEU A 137 -8.32 -1.69 5.74
C LEU A 137 -8.55 -1.40 7.24
N ARG A 138 -8.06 -0.27 7.73
CA ARG A 138 -8.11 0.05 9.16
C ARG A 138 -9.55 -0.05 9.70
N GLY A 139 -9.74 -0.94 10.69
CA GLY A 139 -11.02 -1.18 11.34
C GLY A 139 -11.97 -2.12 10.61
N GLU A 140 -11.66 -2.55 9.39
CA GLU A 140 -12.48 -3.48 8.62
C GLU A 140 -11.93 -4.91 8.59
N LEU A 141 -10.60 -5.06 8.51
CA LEU A 141 -9.94 -6.36 8.47
C LEU A 141 -8.66 -6.36 9.31
N THR A 142 -8.37 -7.51 9.91
CA THR A 142 -7.13 -7.81 10.63
C THR A 142 -6.35 -8.97 10.03
N HIS A 143 -6.96 -9.75 9.12
CA HIS A 143 -6.38 -10.95 8.54
C HIS A 143 -6.42 -10.93 7.01
N VAL A 144 -5.39 -11.47 6.40
CA VAL A 144 -5.23 -11.54 4.94
C VAL A 144 -6.30 -12.44 4.30
N GLU A 145 -6.71 -13.51 4.99
CA GLU A 145 -7.75 -14.44 4.51
C GLU A 145 -9.08 -13.72 4.19
N GLY A 146 -9.39 -12.64 4.88
CA GLY A 146 -10.61 -11.83 4.68
C GLY A 146 -10.59 -10.92 3.46
N LEU A 147 -9.41 -10.69 2.86
CA LEU A 147 -9.18 -9.65 1.87
C LEU A 147 -10.04 -9.81 0.61
N PHE A 148 -10.11 -11.03 0.07
CA PHE A 148 -10.95 -11.30 -1.09
C PHE A 148 -12.44 -11.04 -0.81
N GLY A 149 -12.94 -11.51 0.33
CA GLY A 149 -14.34 -11.31 0.71
C GLY A 149 -14.69 -9.84 0.89
N TRP A 150 -13.78 -9.06 1.48
CA TRP A 150 -13.92 -7.62 1.62
C TRP A 150 -13.95 -6.92 0.25
N ALA A 151 -12.96 -7.17 -0.60
CA ALA A 151 -12.85 -6.56 -1.91
C ALA A 151 -14.08 -6.85 -2.78
N ARG A 152 -14.55 -8.10 -2.78
CA ARG A 152 -15.75 -8.49 -3.52
C ARG A 152 -16.99 -7.71 -3.03
N ARG A 153 -17.21 -7.60 -1.73
CA ARG A 153 -18.35 -6.83 -1.19
C ARG A 153 -18.27 -5.34 -1.55
N GLN A 154 -17.07 -4.78 -1.59
CA GLN A 154 -16.89 -3.38 -2.00
C GLN A 154 -17.21 -3.16 -3.48
N ALA A 155 -16.82 -4.10 -4.35
CA ALA A 155 -17.17 -4.08 -5.77
C ALA A 155 -18.70 -4.22 -5.98
N GLU A 156 -19.33 -5.20 -5.33
CA GLU A 156 -20.77 -5.44 -5.39
C GLU A 156 -21.60 -4.20 -4.96
N ARG A 157 -21.17 -3.49 -3.90
CA ARG A 157 -21.83 -2.24 -3.45
C ARG A 157 -21.79 -1.13 -4.51
N ARG A 158 -20.84 -1.18 -5.43
CA ARG A 158 -20.67 -0.23 -6.53
C ARG A 158 -21.31 -0.72 -7.83
N GLY A 159 -21.98 -1.87 -7.81
CA GLY A 159 -22.60 -2.49 -8.97
C GLY A 159 -21.60 -3.05 -10.00
N GLU A 160 -20.37 -3.34 -9.55
CA GLU A 160 -19.30 -3.87 -10.38
C GLU A 160 -18.84 -5.26 -9.90
N THR A 161 -18.13 -5.97 -10.80
CA THR A 161 -17.43 -7.21 -10.41
C THR A 161 -15.97 -6.88 -10.10
N LEU A 162 -15.42 -7.59 -9.12
CA LEU A 162 -14.03 -7.38 -8.70
C LEU A 162 -13.05 -7.64 -9.87
N ASP A 163 -13.28 -8.69 -10.64
CA ASP A 163 -12.42 -9.06 -11.77
C ASP A 163 -12.31 -7.92 -12.79
N ARG A 164 -13.43 -7.31 -13.18
CA ARG A 164 -13.43 -6.16 -14.11
C ARG A 164 -12.68 -4.95 -13.57
N LEU A 165 -12.70 -4.75 -12.25
CA LEU A 165 -11.99 -3.64 -11.63
C LEU A 165 -10.49 -3.89 -11.62
N LEU A 166 -10.06 -5.11 -11.33
CA LEU A 166 -8.66 -5.49 -11.33
C LEU A 166 -8.07 -5.49 -12.75
N ASP A 167 -8.78 -6.02 -13.75
CA ASP A 167 -8.39 -5.99 -15.16
C ASP A 167 -8.16 -4.54 -15.64
N ARG A 168 -9.09 -3.62 -15.33
CA ARG A 168 -8.94 -2.20 -15.68
C ARG A 168 -7.78 -1.50 -14.98
N ALA A 169 -7.43 -1.94 -13.78
CA ALA A 169 -6.29 -1.38 -13.06
C ALA A 169 -4.97 -1.83 -13.69
N ASP A 170 -4.88 -3.08 -14.15
CA ASP A 170 -3.72 -3.62 -14.86
C ASP A 170 -3.52 -2.92 -16.21
N ASP A 171 -4.57 -2.77 -17.02
CA ASP A 171 -4.53 -2.08 -18.31
C ASP A 171 -4.01 -0.63 -18.21
N ARG A 172 -4.34 0.09 -17.14
CA ARG A 172 -3.87 1.46 -16.91
C ARG A 172 -2.38 1.56 -16.58
N LEU A 173 -1.79 0.49 -16.09
CA LEU A 173 -0.38 0.45 -15.67
C LEU A 173 0.54 -0.06 -16.80
N THR A 174 -0.02 -0.75 -17.78
CA THR A 174 0.72 -1.35 -18.90
C THR A 174 0.65 -0.53 -20.19
N GLY A 175 -0.24 0.46 -20.29
CA GLY A 175 -0.40 1.39 -21.43
C GLY A 175 0.29 2.73 -21.19
#